data_658b44cae7bcb112c8a84cd442a5c5db
#
_entry.id   658b44cae7bcb112c8a84cd442a5c5db
#
_cell.length_a   1.000
_cell.length_b   1.000
_cell.length_c   1.000
_cell.angle_alpha   90.00
_cell.angle_beta   90.00
_cell.angle_gamma   90.00
#
_symmetry.space_group_name_H-M   'P 1'
#
loop_
_entity.id
_entity.type
_entity.pdbx_description
1 polymer ?
#
loop_
_entity_poly.entity_id
_entity_poly.type
_entity_poly.pdbx_seq_one_letter_code
_entity_poly.pdbx_strand_id
1 'polypeptide(L)'
;MTQKSSYIKFDENGRQVHDYKSLADSITTLPTLRSNIVELVQSIENSFETNISVFVDKIRKDQSLVAKILRVARASKYARLIQVDTVSDAIQVLGVERVRDEALRESLIGNFLKTNPYKNGFDWKAFWKHAHAVGVISSIIAKKMGKSDYERFYTAGLLHDMGKMGAFCLGEKKMLEVSKEARNRNLSFIATEMALGTPRHDLLGEAIGESWDLPEYLVKVCRYHHTYSREQRMPDQSCSEKRKQLNEYIDVVILANFWAKKLKQGYSGHSILEEPEILILKNLNLPDFLLEKITPTIIAELNEGSFLDDLFDAA
;
A
#
# COMPACT_ATOMS: atom_id res chain seq x y z
N MET A 1 -22.86 13.05 -20.52
CA MET A 1 -22.69 12.47 -21.86
C MET A 1 -21.28 11.93 -21.97
N THR A 2 -21.14 10.65 -21.84
CA THR A 2 -20.31 9.65 -22.52
C THR A 2 -18.90 10.02 -22.99
N GLN A 3 -17.94 9.97 -22.07
CA GLN A 3 -16.51 9.75 -22.36
C GLN A 3 -16.14 8.25 -22.18
N LYS A 4 -16.89 7.35 -22.76
CA LYS A 4 -16.85 5.90 -22.46
C LYS A 4 -16.03 5.05 -23.43
N SER A 5 -15.34 5.63 -24.41
CA SER A 5 -14.77 4.82 -25.51
C SER A 5 -13.26 4.88 -25.72
N SER A 6 -12.50 5.73 -25.01
CA SER A 6 -11.09 5.98 -25.32
C SER A 6 -10.06 5.10 -24.59
N TYR A 7 -10.47 4.36 -23.55
CA TYR A 7 -9.54 3.57 -22.72
C TYR A 7 -9.56 2.07 -23.02
N ILE A 8 -10.32 1.67 -24.04
CA ILE A 8 -10.39 0.30 -24.50
C ILE A 8 -9.59 0.21 -25.80
N LYS A 9 -8.58 -0.65 -25.82
CA LYS A 9 -7.85 -1.05 -27.01
C LYS A 9 -8.19 -2.50 -27.35
N PHE A 10 -7.91 -2.92 -28.57
CA PHE A 10 -8.00 -4.31 -28.96
C PHE A 10 -6.59 -4.81 -29.26
N ASP A 11 -6.24 -6.00 -28.77
CA ASP A 11 -4.98 -6.65 -29.09
C ASP A 11 -5.00 -7.19 -30.54
N GLU A 12 -3.88 -7.76 -30.95
CA GLU A 12 -3.72 -8.38 -32.29
C GLU A 12 -4.72 -9.52 -32.57
N ASN A 13 -5.30 -10.09 -31.52
CA ASN A 13 -6.32 -11.15 -31.60
C ASN A 13 -7.75 -10.60 -31.48
N GLY A 14 -7.92 -9.28 -31.50
CA GLY A 14 -9.24 -8.63 -31.37
C GLY A 14 -9.84 -8.69 -29.96
N ARG A 15 -9.05 -9.01 -28.92
CA ARG A 15 -9.52 -9.03 -27.52
C ARG A 15 -9.46 -7.63 -26.94
N GLN A 16 -10.49 -7.28 -26.19
CA GLN A 16 -10.55 -6.03 -25.49
C GLN A 16 -9.46 -5.96 -24.41
N VAL A 17 -8.60 -4.95 -24.47
CA VAL A 17 -7.58 -4.65 -23.48
C VAL A 17 -7.74 -3.22 -22.97
N HIS A 18 -7.39 -2.98 -21.72
CA HIS A 18 -7.45 -1.66 -21.13
C HIS A 18 -6.14 -0.91 -21.34
N ASP A 19 -6.22 0.37 -21.69
CA ASP A 19 -5.07 1.28 -21.69
C ASP A 19 -4.84 1.83 -20.28
N TYR A 20 -4.08 1.10 -19.48
CA TYR A 20 -3.85 1.40 -18.07
C TYR A 20 -3.15 2.75 -17.85
N LYS A 21 -2.25 3.15 -18.74
CA LYS A 21 -1.60 4.45 -18.68
C LYS A 21 -2.63 5.58 -18.82
N SER A 22 -3.44 5.52 -19.87
CA SER A 22 -4.51 6.52 -20.08
C SER A 22 -5.55 6.48 -18.95
N LEU A 23 -5.84 5.31 -18.37
CA LEU A 23 -6.70 5.18 -17.22
C LEU A 23 -6.08 5.88 -15.99
N ALA A 24 -4.81 5.65 -15.68
CA ALA A 24 -4.12 6.29 -14.57
C ALA A 24 -4.08 7.82 -14.74
N ASP A 25 -3.74 8.31 -15.92
CA ASP A 25 -3.69 9.76 -16.22
C ASP A 25 -5.07 10.43 -16.13
N SER A 26 -6.16 9.69 -16.34
CA SER A 26 -7.53 10.22 -16.23
C SER A 26 -8.04 10.34 -14.79
N ILE A 27 -7.35 9.76 -13.83
CA ILE A 27 -7.73 9.80 -12.42
C ILE A 27 -7.36 11.15 -11.80
N THR A 28 -8.13 12.15 -12.11
CA THR A 28 -7.95 13.52 -11.57
C THR A 28 -8.47 13.68 -10.14
N THR A 29 -9.33 12.76 -9.69
CA THR A 29 -9.96 12.77 -8.36
C THR A 29 -9.26 11.88 -7.34
N LEU A 30 -8.33 11.01 -7.76
CA LEU A 30 -7.40 10.47 -6.79
C LEU A 30 -6.73 11.66 -6.12
N PRO A 31 -6.75 11.73 -4.77
CA PRO A 31 -5.95 12.72 -4.11
C PRO A 31 -4.54 12.50 -4.64
N THR A 32 -4.15 13.37 -5.57
CA THR A 32 -2.76 13.45 -5.98
C THR A 32 -1.98 13.46 -4.69
N LEU A 33 -1.17 12.44 -4.46
CA LEU A 33 -0.13 12.56 -3.45
C LEU A 33 0.40 13.95 -3.65
N ARG A 34 0.13 14.85 -2.70
CA ARG A 34 0.47 16.26 -2.90
C ARG A 34 1.89 16.25 -3.43
N SER A 35 2.15 16.95 -4.51
CA SER A 35 3.45 16.94 -5.19
C SER A 35 4.63 17.02 -4.19
N ASN A 36 4.39 17.73 -3.06
CA ASN A 36 5.31 17.82 -1.93
C ASN A 36 5.65 16.46 -1.28
N ILE A 37 4.78 15.46 -1.32
CA ILE A 37 5.01 14.15 -0.67
C ILE A 37 5.69 13.20 -1.64
N VAL A 38 5.33 13.22 -2.91
CA VAL A 38 6.09 12.49 -3.94
C VAL A 38 7.54 12.97 -3.96
N GLU A 39 7.76 14.29 -4.01
CA GLU A 39 9.09 14.88 -3.89
C GLU A 39 9.79 14.51 -2.57
N LEU A 40 9.01 14.43 -1.48
CA LEU A 40 9.52 14.04 -0.18
C LEU A 40 10.00 12.59 -0.19
N VAL A 41 9.17 11.65 -0.64
CA VAL A 41 9.51 10.22 -0.76
C VAL A 41 10.73 10.06 -1.66
N GLN A 42 10.74 10.70 -2.83
CA GLN A 42 11.86 10.65 -3.76
C GLN A 42 13.14 11.25 -3.19
N SER A 43 13.06 12.37 -2.47
CA SER A 43 14.25 12.99 -1.86
C SER A 43 14.91 12.12 -0.80
N ILE A 44 14.13 11.27 -0.12
CA ILE A 44 14.64 10.32 0.87
C ILE A 44 15.18 9.06 0.21
N GLU A 45 14.52 8.58 -0.85
CA GLU A 45 14.98 7.41 -1.60
C GLU A 45 16.32 7.65 -2.32
N ASN A 46 16.54 8.87 -2.82
CA ASN A 46 17.72 9.20 -3.63
C ASN A 46 18.95 9.64 -2.84
N SER A 47 18.88 9.82 -1.52
CA SER A 47 20.02 10.26 -0.74
C SER A 47 20.06 9.68 0.66
N PHE A 48 21.07 8.87 0.93
CA PHE A 48 21.49 8.51 2.30
C PHE A 48 21.94 9.73 3.13
N GLU A 49 22.09 10.89 2.50
CA GLU A 49 22.54 12.16 3.08
C GLU A 49 21.51 13.29 2.93
N THR A 50 20.23 12.97 2.82
CA THR A 50 19.21 14.03 2.67
C THR A 50 19.23 14.96 3.87
N ASN A 51 19.42 16.23 3.60
CA ASN A 51 19.38 17.27 4.61
C ASN A 51 18.00 17.25 5.31
N ILE A 52 17.99 16.74 6.55
CA ILE A 52 16.78 16.62 7.40
C ILE A 52 16.00 17.93 7.44
N SER A 53 16.67 19.08 7.30
CA SER A 53 16.02 20.38 7.30
C SER A 53 15.06 20.56 6.12
N VAL A 54 15.41 20.09 4.92
CA VAL A 54 14.54 20.15 3.73
C VAL A 54 13.28 19.31 3.94
N PHE A 55 13.43 18.15 4.54
CA PHE A 55 12.31 17.27 4.90
C PHE A 55 11.38 17.93 5.91
N VAL A 56 11.93 18.47 6.98
CA VAL A 56 11.18 19.20 8.01
C VAL A 56 10.42 20.41 7.43
N ASP A 57 11.04 21.18 6.54
CA ASP A 57 10.44 22.35 5.93
C ASP A 57 9.29 21.99 4.98
N LYS A 58 9.36 20.83 4.31
CA LYS A 58 8.24 20.32 3.50
C LYS A 58 7.05 19.90 4.36
N ILE A 59 7.28 19.18 5.45
CA ILE A 59 6.23 18.77 6.38
C ILE A 59 5.56 19.99 7.03
N ARG A 60 6.34 20.99 7.45
CA ARG A 60 5.84 22.21 8.13
C ARG A 60 4.81 23.00 7.34
N LYS A 61 4.77 22.84 6.01
CA LYS A 61 3.80 23.51 5.14
C LYS A 61 2.38 22.95 5.29
N ASP A 62 2.21 21.76 5.87
CA ASP A 62 0.92 21.11 6.10
C ASP A 62 0.62 20.99 7.60
N GLN A 63 -0.19 21.92 8.12
CA GLN A 63 -0.54 21.97 9.55
C GLN A 63 -1.21 20.66 10.04
N SER A 64 -2.05 20.04 9.20
CA SER A 64 -2.72 18.78 9.55
C SER A 64 -1.70 17.64 9.70
N LEU A 65 -0.76 17.56 8.77
CA LEU A 65 0.33 16.60 8.80
C LEU A 65 1.23 16.79 10.03
N VAL A 66 1.60 18.04 10.32
CA VAL A 66 2.38 18.37 11.54
C VAL A 66 1.68 17.90 12.79
N ALA A 67 0.39 18.26 12.97
CA ALA A 67 -0.36 17.88 14.16
C ALA A 67 -0.41 16.36 14.37
N LYS A 68 -0.57 15.58 13.29
CA LYS A 68 -0.59 14.12 13.36
C LYS A 68 0.75 13.50 13.67
N ILE A 69 1.82 13.96 13.02
CA ILE A 69 3.19 13.50 13.30
C ILE A 69 3.54 13.74 14.77
N LEU A 70 3.24 14.93 15.30
CA LEU A 70 3.48 15.23 16.71
C LEU A 70 2.66 14.34 17.65
N ARG A 71 1.39 14.04 17.31
CA ARG A 71 0.56 13.13 18.09
C ARG A 71 1.13 11.72 18.13
N VAL A 72 1.52 11.16 16.99
CA VAL A 72 2.17 9.83 16.90
C VAL A 72 3.46 9.80 17.70
N ALA A 73 4.28 10.84 17.57
CA ALA A 73 5.54 10.91 18.30
C ALA A 73 5.32 10.98 19.83
N ARG A 74 4.33 11.77 20.29
CA ARG A 74 3.98 11.87 21.71
C ARG A 74 3.41 10.58 22.28
N ALA A 75 2.69 9.79 21.48
CA ALA A 75 2.18 8.48 21.89
C ALA A 75 3.25 7.40 21.97
N SER A 76 4.45 7.63 21.39
CA SER A 76 5.51 6.64 21.40
C SER A 76 6.09 6.43 22.79
N LYS A 77 6.60 5.22 23.08
CA LYS A 77 7.27 4.89 24.34
C LYS A 77 8.52 5.74 24.62
N TYR A 78 9.08 6.34 23.59
CA TYR A 78 10.28 7.20 23.69
C TYR A 78 9.95 8.67 24.00
N ALA A 79 8.70 9.10 23.87
CA ALA A 79 8.26 10.46 24.16
C ALA A 79 8.42 10.85 25.66
N ARG A 80 8.61 9.85 26.53
CA ARG A 80 8.86 10.10 27.97
C ARG A 80 10.22 10.74 28.24
N LEU A 81 11.14 10.68 27.27
CA LEU A 81 12.53 11.17 27.40
C LEU A 81 12.76 12.51 26.72
N ILE A 82 11.88 12.90 25.79
CA ILE A 82 12.02 14.12 24.98
C ILE A 82 10.64 14.78 24.85
N GLN A 83 10.59 16.07 25.17
CA GLN A 83 9.39 16.86 24.90
C GLN A 83 9.24 17.03 23.38
N VAL A 84 8.10 16.60 22.83
CA VAL A 84 7.88 16.59 21.37
C VAL A 84 6.97 17.76 21.00
N ASP A 85 7.56 18.87 20.61
CA ASP A 85 6.83 20.09 20.22
C ASP A 85 7.02 20.46 18.76
N THR A 86 8.06 19.92 18.11
CA THR A 86 8.40 20.19 16.72
C THR A 86 8.51 18.92 15.89
N VAL A 87 8.43 19.06 14.55
CA VAL A 87 8.69 17.95 13.61
C VAL A 87 10.11 17.40 13.79
N SER A 88 11.06 18.25 14.13
CA SER A 88 12.44 17.82 14.43
C SER A 88 12.51 16.91 15.66
N ASP A 89 11.77 17.24 16.72
CA ASP A 89 11.67 16.39 17.91
C ASP A 89 10.99 15.06 17.59
N ALA A 90 9.94 15.09 16.75
CA ALA A 90 9.29 13.89 16.27
C ALA A 90 10.25 12.98 15.49
N ILE A 91 11.12 13.53 14.67
CA ILE A 91 12.16 12.78 13.95
C ILE A 91 13.17 12.19 14.93
N GLN A 92 13.57 12.91 15.98
CA GLN A 92 14.48 12.36 17.00
C GLN A 92 13.85 11.18 17.75
N VAL A 93 12.55 11.23 18.02
CA VAL A 93 11.81 10.20 18.75
C VAL A 93 11.47 9.00 17.88
N LEU A 94 11.00 9.23 16.66
CA LEU A 94 10.47 8.20 15.76
C LEU A 94 11.49 7.70 14.73
N GLY A 95 12.48 8.52 14.41
CA GLY A 95 13.33 8.34 13.24
C GLY A 95 12.71 8.93 11.96
N VAL A 96 13.56 9.29 11.01
CA VAL A 96 13.15 9.93 9.74
C VAL A 96 12.25 9.02 8.90
N GLU A 97 12.54 7.73 8.87
CA GLU A 97 11.80 6.72 8.11
C GLU A 97 10.33 6.65 8.57
N ARG A 98 10.12 6.57 9.88
CA ARG A 98 8.76 6.47 10.43
C ARG A 98 7.96 7.76 10.25
N VAL A 99 8.60 8.91 10.36
CA VAL A 99 7.95 10.20 10.07
C VAL A 99 7.55 10.29 8.59
N ARG A 100 8.38 9.77 7.68
CA ARG A 100 8.06 9.67 6.25
C ARG A 100 6.83 8.80 6.01
N ASP A 101 6.79 7.60 6.59
CA ASP A 101 5.69 6.67 6.38
C ASP A 101 4.37 7.21 6.97
N GLU A 102 4.42 7.92 8.10
CA GLU A 102 3.28 8.65 8.63
C GLU A 102 2.81 9.75 7.67
N ALA A 103 3.75 10.51 7.10
CA ALA A 103 3.44 11.56 6.13
C ALA A 103 2.78 10.99 4.87
N LEU A 104 3.31 9.89 4.34
CA LEU A 104 2.77 9.19 3.17
C LEU A 104 1.36 8.65 3.46
N ARG A 105 1.20 7.94 4.58
CA ARG A 105 -0.08 7.38 5.01
C ARG A 105 -1.14 8.46 5.16
N GLU A 106 -0.84 9.55 5.86
CA GLU A 106 -1.76 10.66 6.07
C GLU A 106 -2.21 11.31 4.77
N SER A 107 -1.28 11.52 3.87
CA SER A 107 -1.60 12.13 2.58
C SER A 107 -2.51 11.23 1.74
N LEU A 108 -2.27 9.94 1.72
CA LEU A 108 -3.09 8.98 0.97
C LEU A 108 -4.47 8.83 1.59
N ILE A 109 -4.52 8.45 2.87
CA ILE A 109 -5.78 8.13 3.54
C ILE A 109 -6.60 9.39 3.79
N GLY A 110 -5.99 10.42 4.35
CA GLY A 110 -6.71 11.65 4.73
C GLY A 110 -7.32 12.38 3.54
N ASN A 111 -6.61 12.44 2.42
CA ASN A 111 -7.17 13.04 1.21
C ASN A 111 -8.24 12.17 0.55
N PHE A 112 -8.02 10.84 0.51
CA PHE A 112 -9.00 9.92 -0.07
C PHE A 112 -10.32 9.96 0.70
N LEU A 113 -10.28 9.99 2.04
CA LEU A 113 -11.47 10.05 2.88
C LEU A 113 -12.21 11.38 2.76
N LYS A 114 -11.49 12.51 2.62
CA LYS A 114 -12.11 13.84 2.41
C LYS A 114 -12.86 13.92 1.10
N THR A 115 -12.36 13.28 0.05
CA THR A 115 -12.95 13.32 -1.30
C THR A 115 -14.02 12.25 -1.51
N ASN A 116 -13.96 11.14 -0.76
CA ASN A 116 -14.85 10.00 -0.89
C ASN A 116 -15.42 9.60 0.48
N PRO A 117 -16.31 10.42 1.06
CA PRO A 117 -16.92 10.06 2.33
C PRO A 117 -17.77 8.80 2.20
N TYR A 118 -17.73 7.94 3.16
CA TYR A 118 -18.33 6.61 3.40
C TYR A 118 -19.71 6.27 2.82
N LYS A 119 -20.33 7.11 2.03
CA LYS A 119 -21.74 7.00 1.65
C LYS A 119 -22.07 5.89 0.64
N ASN A 120 -21.05 5.20 0.11
CA ASN A 120 -21.22 4.48 -1.14
C ASN A 120 -21.10 2.94 -1.07
N GLY A 121 -21.27 2.33 0.09
CA GLY A 121 -21.42 0.88 0.21
C GLY A 121 -20.14 0.03 0.17
N PHE A 122 -18.96 0.62 0.00
CA PHE A 122 -17.67 -0.04 0.21
C PHE A 122 -17.11 0.31 1.59
N ASP A 123 -16.70 -0.70 2.32
CA ASP A 123 -16.13 -0.52 3.66
C ASP A 123 -14.67 -0.06 3.58
N TRP A 124 -14.48 1.24 3.40
CA TRP A 124 -13.16 1.86 3.35
C TRP A 124 -12.40 1.76 4.68
N LYS A 125 -13.11 1.76 5.81
CA LYS A 125 -12.47 1.54 7.12
C LYS A 125 -11.84 0.16 7.19
N ALA A 126 -12.59 -0.87 6.79
CA ALA A 126 -12.06 -2.22 6.74
C ALA A 126 -10.95 -2.39 5.69
N PHE A 127 -11.05 -1.72 4.53
CA PHE A 127 -10.00 -1.71 3.50
C PHE A 127 -8.68 -1.15 4.03
N TRP A 128 -8.72 0.02 4.66
CA TRP A 128 -7.52 0.64 5.23
C TRP A 128 -6.96 -0.12 6.44
N LYS A 129 -7.84 -0.72 7.26
CA LYS A 129 -7.43 -1.62 8.34
C LYS A 129 -6.66 -2.81 7.78
N HIS A 130 -7.13 -3.38 6.66
CA HIS A 130 -6.41 -4.44 5.97
C HIS A 130 -5.04 -3.97 5.44
N ALA A 131 -5.02 -2.86 4.71
CA ALA A 131 -3.79 -2.31 4.15
C ALA A 131 -2.74 -1.99 5.23
N HIS A 132 -3.16 -1.38 6.34
CA HIS A 132 -2.29 -1.14 7.50
C HIS A 132 -1.76 -2.45 8.09
N ALA A 133 -2.62 -3.45 8.27
CA ALA A 133 -2.19 -4.74 8.81
C ALA A 133 -1.15 -5.42 7.89
N VAL A 134 -1.34 -5.37 6.57
CA VAL A 134 -0.35 -5.87 5.61
C VAL A 134 0.97 -5.12 5.75
N GLY A 135 0.94 -3.79 5.92
CA GLY A 135 2.14 -2.99 6.17
C GLY A 135 2.89 -3.42 7.44
N VAL A 136 2.17 -3.49 8.59
CA VAL A 136 2.75 -3.91 9.88
C VAL A 136 3.38 -5.30 9.79
N ILE A 137 2.66 -6.26 9.22
CA ILE A 137 3.15 -7.63 9.08
C ILE A 137 4.38 -7.67 8.17
N SER A 138 4.38 -6.94 7.05
CA SER A 138 5.53 -6.83 6.15
C SER A 138 6.77 -6.30 6.86
N SER A 139 6.62 -5.24 7.65
CA SER A 139 7.70 -4.66 8.46
C SER A 139 8.24 -5.66 9.48
N ILE A 140 7.37 -6.38 10.20
CA ILE A 140 7.79 -7.40 11.18
C ILE A 140 8.55 -8.53 10.50
N ILE A 141 8.07 -9.04 9.36
CA ILE A 141 8.76 -10.09 8.59
C ILE A 141 10.14 -9.57 8.16
N ALA A 142 10.24 -8.38 7.60
CA ALA A 142 11.50 -7.77 7.17
C ALA A 142 12.49 -7.62 8.33
N LYS A 143 12.03 -7.17 9.52
CA LYS A 143 12.86 -7.14 10.74
C LYS A 143 13.39 -8.53 11.12
N LYS A 144 12.57 -9.58 10.98
CA LYS A 144 13.01 -10.96 11.25
C LYS A 144 14.00 -11.48 10.21
N MET A 145 13.96 -10.94 8.98
CA MET A 145 14.96 -11.19 7.93
C MET A 145 16.25 -10.38 8.14
N GLY A 146 16.33 -9.53 9.18
CA GLY A 146 17.49 -8.67 9.43
C GLY A 146 17.60 -7.46 8.48
N LYS A 147 16.49 -7.07 7.84
CA LYS A 147 16.48 -5.91 6.93
C LYS A 147 16.52 -4.61 7.73
N SER A 148 17.43 -3.71 7.40
CA SER A 148 17.52 -2.36 8.00
C SER A 148 16.45 -1.42 7.45
N ASP A 149 16.01 -1.63 6.21
CA ASP A 149 15.00 -0.87 5.48
C ASP A 149 13.57 -1.41 5.65
N TYR A 150 13.25 -2.02 6.81
CA TYR A 150 11.97 -2.65 7.11
C TYR A 150 10.76 -1.71 6.96
N GLU A 151 10.97 -0.39 7.08
CA GLU A 151 9.91 0.60 6.87
C GLU A 151 9.49 0.71 5.39
N ARG A 152 10.37 0.41 4.44
CA ARG A 152 10.00 0.27 3.03
C ARG A 152 9.03 -0.89 2.80
N PHE A 153 9.23 -1.98 3.53
CA PHE A 153 8.31 -3.13 3.50
C PHE A 153 6.94 -2.77 4.08
N TYR A 154 6.91 -1.92 5.13
CA TYR A 154 5.66 -1.37 5.64
C TYR A 154 4.92 -0.57 4.55
N THR A 155 5.61 0.38 3.92
CA THR A 155 5.03 1.22 2.86
C THR A 155 4.55 0.37 1.68
N ALA A 156 5.31 -0.64 1.28
CA ALA A 156 4.92 -1.56 0.21
C ALA A 156 3.64 -2.34 0.56
N GLY A 157 3.53 -2.85 1.79
CA GLY A 157 2.34 -3.52 2.28
C GLY A 157 1.12 -2.58 2.38
N LEU A 158 1.31 -1.35 2.83
CA LEU A 158 0.23 -0.35 2.91
C LEU A 158 -0.36 -0.01 1.54
N LEU A 159 0.47 0.05 0.50
CA LEU A 159 0.10 0.52 -0.83
C LEU A 159 -0.20 -0.59 -1.84
N HIS A 160 -0.03 -1.87 -1.49
CA HIS A 160 -0.13 -2.98 -2.43
C HIS A 160 -1.43 -2.99 -3.26
N ASP A 161 -2.52 -2.59 -2.65
CA ASP A 161 -3.89 -2.56 -3.21
C ASP A 161 -4.33 -1.15 -3.72
N MET A 162 -3.40 -0.23 -3.91
CA MET A 162 -3.71 1.16 -4.30
C MET A 162 -4.48 1.25 -5.63
N GLY A 163 -4.33 0.27 -6.51
CA GLY A 163 -5.10 0.18 -7.74
C GLY A 163 -6.62 0.02 -7.54
N LYS A 164 -7.07 -0.51 -6.39
CA LYS A 164 -8.50 -0.57 -6.04
C LYS A 164 -9.08 0.82 -5.79
N MET A 165 -8.29 1.71 -5.20
CA MET A 165 -8.68 3.13 -5.07
C MET A 165 -8.82 3.77 -6.45
N GLY A 166 -7.88 3.49 -7.35
CA GLY A 166 -7.96 3.92 -8.75
C GLY A 166 -9.21 3.41 -9.46
N ALA A 167 -9.51 2.12 -9.33
CA ALA A 167 -10.70 1.50 -9.91
C ALA A 167 -12.00 2.15 -9.38
N PHE A 168 -12.05 2.48 -8.10
CA PHE A 168 -13.16 3.22 -7.50
C PHE A 168 -13.32 4.63 -8.12
N CYS A 169 -12.24 5.37 -8.27
CA CYS A 169 -12.26 6.71 -8.88
C CYS A 169 -12.66 6.69 -10.36
N LEU A 170 -12.29 5.64 -11.10
CA LEU A 170 -12.70 5.46 -12.49
C LEU A 170 -14.18 5.08 -12.64
N GLY A 171 -14.73 4.36 -11.65
CA GLY A 171 -16.12 3.93 -11.71
C GLY A 171 -16.58 3.22 -10.46
N GLU A 172 -17.00 3.97 -9.46
CA GLU A 172 -17.50 3.48 -8.18
C GLU A 172 -18.47 2.29 -8.31
N LYS A 173 -19.50 2.42 -9.13
CA LYS A 173 -20.51 1.37 -9.32
C LYS A 173 -19.90 0.05 -9.80
N LYS A 174 -18.91 0.13 -10.69
CA LYS A 174 -18.21 -1.06 -11.21
C LYS A 174 -17.34 -1.72 -10.14
N MET A 175 -16.63 -0.93 -9.38
CA MET A 175 -15.81 -1.44 -8.27
C MET A 175 -16.66 -2.11 -7.19
N LEU A 176 -17.84 -1.53 -6.85
CA LEU A 176 -18.81 -2.12 -5.95
C LEU A 176 -19.41 -3.43 -6.51
N GLU A 177 -19.69 -3.48 -7.81
CA GLU A 177 -20.14 -4.69 -8.49
C GLU A 177 -19.09 -5.81 -8.37
N VAL A 178 -17.81 -5.51 -8.62
CA VAL A 178 -16.69 -6.47 -8.45
C VAL A 178 -16.66 -7.00 -7.01
N SER A 179 -16.71 -6.14 -6.01
CA SER A 179 -16.66 -6.55 -4.59
C SER A 179 -17.88 -7.42 -4.23
N LYS A 180 -19.07 -7.10 -4.71
CA LYS A 180 -20.30 -7.86 -4.50
C LYS A 180 -20.24 -9.25 -5.16
N GLU A 181 -19.81 -9.29 -6.42
CA GLU A 181 -19.72 -10.54 -7.18
C GLU A 181 -18.59 -11.44 -6.65
N ALA A 182 -17.47 -10.88 -6.21
CA ALA A 182 -16.40 -11.62 -5.55
C ALA A 182 -16.95 -12.38 -4.32
N ARG A 183 -17.76 -11.70 -3.51
CA ARG A 183 -18.42 -12.29 -2.34
C ARG A 183 -19.46 -13.34 -2.72
N ASN A 184 -20.35 -13.02 -3.66
CA ASN A 184 -21.46 -13.88 -4.06
C ASN A 184 -20.99 -15.19 -4.70
N ARG A 185 -19.93 -15.12 -5.51
CA ARG A 185 -19.39 -16.28 -6.25
C ARG A 185 -18.23 -16.95 -5.53
N ASN A 186 -17.82 -16.44 -4.37
CA ASN A 186 -16.66 -16.92 -3.64
C ASN A 186 -15.40 -16.95 -4.52
N LEU A 187 -15.11 -15.81 -5.18
CA LEU A 187 -13.95 -15.63 -6.04
C LEU A 187 -13.00 -14.61 -5.43
N SER A 188 -11.71 -14.69 -5.82
CA SER A 188 -10.78 -13.60 -5.51
C SER A 188 -11.15 -12.32 -6.26
N PHE A 189 -10.71 -11.18 -5.74
CA PHE A 189 -11.04 -9.89 -6.36
C PHE A 189 -10.55 -9.82 -7.81
N ILE A 190 -9.29 -10.22 -8.05
CA ILE A 190 -8.69 -10.23 -9.38
C ILE A 190 -9.40 -11.19 -10.35
N ALA A 191 -9.80 -12.37 -9.88
CA ALA A 191 -10.56 -13.32 -10.71
C ALA A 191 -11.92 -12.73 -11.11
N THR A 192 -12.54 -11.97 -10.21
CA THR A 192 -13.81 -11.29 -10.47
C THR A 192 -13.65 -10.13 -11.45
N GLU A 193 -12.60 -9.32 -11.32
CA GLU A 193 -12.25 -8.28 -12.28
C GLU A 193 -12.10 -8.86 -13.70
N MET A 194 -11.40 -9.98 -13.82
CA MET A 194 -11.22 -10.68 -15.10
C MET A 194 -12.57 -11.20 -15.64
N ALA A 195 -13.40 -11.80 -14.79
CA ALA A 195 -14.70 -12.34 -15.19
C ALA A 195 -15.69 -11.25 -15.65
N LEU A 196 -15.62 -10.06 -15.07
CA LEU A 196 -16.47 -8.91 -15.41
C LEU A 196 -15.86 -8.01 -16.50
N GLY A 197 -14.64 -8.29 -16.96
CA GLY A 197 -13.94 -7.47 -17.97
C GLY A 197 -13.68 -6.04 -17.47
N THR A 198 -13.48 -5.85 -16.16
CA THR A 198 -13.10 -4.57 -15.57
C THR A 198 -11.57 -4.42 -15.54
N PRO A 199 -11.03 -3.17 -15.45
CA PRO A 199 -9.61 -2.99 -15.26
C PRO A 199 -9.12 -3.75 -14.02
N ARG A 200 -8.02 -4.47 -14.15
CA ARG A 200 -7.39 -5.19 -13.05
C ARG A 200 -6.67 -4.20 -12.14
N HIS A 201 -6.91 -4.30 -10.84
CA HIS A 201 -6.31 -3.38 -9.87
C HIS A 201 -4.79 -3.48 -9.77
N ASP A 202 -4.20 -4.66 -10.02
CA ASP A 202 -2.75 -4.83 -10.00
C ASP A 202 -2.06 -4.07 -11.14
N LEU A 203 -2.62 -4.12 -12.35
CA LEU A 203 -2.14 -3.37 -13.51
C LEU A 203 -2.43 -1.86 -13.37
N LEU A 204 -3.57 -1.51 -12.80
CA LEU A 204 -3.91 -0.11 -12.55
C LEU A 204 -3.02 0.48 -11.45
N GLY A 205 -2.71 -0.28 -10.42
CA GLY A 205 -1.78 0.11 -9.36
C GLY A 205 -0.36 0.35 -9.89
N GLU A 206 0.15 -0.51 -10.79
CA GLU A 206 1.40 -0.29 -11.50
C GLU A 206 1.38 1.04 -12.28
N ALA A 207 0.37 1.24 -13.12
CA ALA A 207 0.25 2.44 -13.96
C ALA A 207 0.12 3.75 -13.14
N ILE A 208 -0.62 3.70 -12.03
CA ILE A 208 -0.72 4.84 -11.09
C ILE A 208 0.64 5.12 -10.45
N GLY A 209 1.33 4.07 -9.99
CA GLY A 209 2.65 4.21 -9.37
C GLY A 209 3.68 4.80 -10.33
N GLU A 210 3.66 4.38 -11.61
CA GLU A 210 4.50 4.95 -12.66
C GLU A 210 4.13 6.40 -12.98
N SER A 211 2.84 6.71 -13.11
CA SER A 211 2.35 8.10 -13.36
C SER A 211 2.71 9.05 -12.23
N TRP A 212 2.82 8.55 -11.01
CA TRP A 212 3.18 9.33 -9.82
C TRP A 212 4.68 9.32 -9.52
N ASP A 213 5.47 8.65 -10.36
CA ASP A 213 6.92 8.49 -10.18
C ASP A 213 7.29 7.92 -8.80
N LEU A 214 6.51 6.89 -8.37
CA LEU A 214 6.78 6.21 -7.11
C LEU A 214 8.02 5.30 -7.24
N PRO A 215 8.72 5.02 -6.13
CA PRO A 215 9.82 4.07 -6.11
C PRO A 215 9.46 2.73 -6.75
N GLU A 216 10.39 2.17 -7.52
CA GLU A 216 10.16 0.96 -8.32
C GLU A 216 9.66 -0.22 -7.48
N TYR A 217 10.13 -0.39 -6.24
CA TYR A 217 9.67 -1.48 -5.39
C TYR A 217 8.16 -1.40 -5.07
N LEU A 218 7.61 -0.18 -4.91
CA LEU A 218 6.18 0.04 -4.74
C LEU A 218 5.40 -0.32 -6.00
N VAL A 219 5.87 0.16 -7.15
CA VAL A 219 5.28 -0.14 -8.47
C VAL A 219 5.22 -1.64 -8.70
N LYS A 220 6.33 -2.35 -8.44
CA LYS A 220 6.41 -3.80 -8.66
C LYS A 220 5.62 -4.61 -7.63
N VAL A 221 5.49 -4.15 -6.40
CA VAL A 221 4.59 -4.76 -5.41
C VAL A 221 3.13 -4.60 -5.86
N CYS A 222 2.68 -3.41 -6.25
CA CYS A 222 1.32 -3.23 -6.77
C CYS A 222 1.03 -4.17 -7.93
N ARG A 223 2.00 -4.36 -8.85
CA ARG A 223 1.85 -5.19 -10.03
C ARG A 223 1.81 -6.69 -9.74
N TYR A 224 2.63 -7.18 -8.81
CA TYR A 224 2.92 -8.60 -8.70
C TYR A 224 2.47 -9.26 -7.39
N HIS A 225 1.76 -8.56 -6.49
CA HIS A 225 1.32 -9.14 -5.22
C HIS A 225 0.29 -10.29 -5.34
N HIS A 226 -0.21 -10.56 -6.54
CA HIS A 226 -1.01 -11.73 -6.89
C HIS A 226 -0.25 -12.75 -7.76
N THR A 227 1.03 -12.52 -8.06
CA THR A 227 1.84 -13.40 -8.89
C THR A 227 2.84 -14.16 -8.03
N TYR A 228 2.56 -15.41 -7.69
CA TYR A 228 3.36 -16.19 -6.74
C TYR A 228 4.68 -16.68 -7.34
N SER A 229 4.70 -17.09 -8.63
CA SER A 229 5.92 -17.52 -9.30
C SER A 229 6.84 -16.34 -9.64
N ARG A 230 8.09 -16.36 -9.14
CA ARG A 230 9.12 -15.37 -9.47
C ARG A 230 9.50 -15.38 -10.96
N GLU A 231 9.33 -16.50 -11.64
CA GLU A 231 9.63 -16.66 -13.08
C GLU A 231 8.65 -15.84 -13.94
N GLN A 232 7.41 -15.70 -13.47
CA GLN A 232 6.37 -14.92 -14.15
C GLN A 232 6.46 -13.42 -13.86
N ARG A 233 7.35 -13.02 -12.93
CA ARG A 233 7.56 -11.62 -12.58
C ARG A 233 8.73 -11.06 -13.35
N MET A 234 8.57 -9.87 -13.95
CA MET A 234 9.65 -9.14 -14.61
C MET A 234 10.42 -9.99 -15.64
N PRO A 235 9.74 -10.57 -16.65
CA PRO A 235 10.37 -11.51 -17.59
C PRO A 235 11.53 -10.88 -18.36
N ASP A 236 11.48 -9.57 -18.62
CA ASP A 236 12.47 -8.85 -19.42
C ASP A 236 13.72 -8.43 -18.63
N GLN A 237 13.76 -8.67 -17.33
CA GLN A 237 14.91 -8.34 -16.49
C GLN A 237 15.82 -9.56 -16.31
N SER A 238 17.12 -9.40 -16.61
CA SER A 238 18.14 -10.40 -16.28
C SER A 238 18.14 -10.70 -14.78
N CYS A 239 18.69 -11.86 -14.37
CA CYS A 239 18.83 -12.26 -12.98
C CYS A 239 19.84 -11.35 -12.26
N SER A 240 19.43 -10.13 -11.94
CA SER A 240 20.23 -9.10 -11.27
C SER A 240 19.94 -9.07 -9.77
N GLU A 241 20.88 -8.54 -8.96
CA GLU A 241 20.67 -8.33 -7.53
C GLU A 241 19.45 -7.42 -7.28
N LYS A 242 19.22 -6.44 -8.15
CA LYS A 242 18.05 -5.59 -8.12
C LYS A 242 16.75 -6.39 -8.26
N ARG A 243 16.68 -7.33 -9.23
CA ARG A 243 15.50 -8.21 -9.41
C ARG A 243 15.26 -9.08 -8.18
N LYS A 244 16.33 -9.58 -7.58
CA LYS A 244 16.24 -10.36 -6.33
C LYS A 244 15.67 -9.53 -5.20
N GLN A 245 16.15 -8.32 -5.00
CA GLN A 245 15.62 -7.38 -4.00
C GLN A 245 14.15 -7.04 -4.25
N LEU A 246 13.75 -6.73 -5.48
CA LEU A 246 12.35 -6.47 -5.82
C LEU A 246 11.45 -7.68 -5.52
N ASN A 247 11.91 -8.89 -5.83
CA ASN A 247 11.18 -10.11 -5.48
C ASN A 247 11.04 -10.31 -3.97
N GLU A 248 12.00 -9.90 -3.16
CA GLU A 248 11.88 -9.96 -1.70
C GLU A 248 10.73 -9.07 -1.20
N TYR A 249 10.59 -7.83 -1.68
CA TYR A 249 9.46 -6.96 -1.34
C TYR A 249 8.12 -7.61 -1.72
N ILE A 250 8.02 -8.15 -2.93
CA ILE A 250 6.81 -8.79 -3.43
C ILE A 250 6.45 -10.01 -2.58
N ASP A 251 7.40 -10.90 -2.32
CA ASP A 251 7.17 -12.12 -1.54
C ASP A 251 6.75 -11.81 -0.11
N VAL A 252 7.40 -10.85 0.55
CA VAL A 252 7.03 -10.44 1.90
C VAL A 252 5.61 -9.88 1.94
N VAL A 253 5.23 -9.04 0.96
CA VAL A 253 3.87 -8.49 0.90
C VAL A 253 2.84 -9.57 0.61
N ILE A 254 3.13 -10.57 -0.23
CA ILE A 254 2.24 -11.73 -0.46
C ILE A 254 1.98 -12.48 0.84
N LEU A 255 3.04 -12.80 1.61
CA LEU A 255 2.90 -13.48 2.91
C LEU A 255 2.12 -12.62 3.91
N ALA A 256 2.41 -11.34 3.97
CA ALA A 256 1.74 -10.41 4.87
C ALA A 256 0.25 -10.27 4.55
N ASN A 257 -0.11 -10.18 3.26
CA ASN A 257 -1.50 -10.11 2.79
C ASN A 257 -2.29 -11.38 3.17
N PHE A 258 -1.68 -12.55 2.95
CA PHE A 258 -2.26 -13.83 3.39
C PHE A 258 -2.49 -13.85 4.90
N TRP A 259 -1.48 -13.45 5.71
CA TRP A 259 -1.58 -13.49 7.16
C TRP A 259 -2.56 -12.47 7.73
N ALA A 260 -2.64 -11.26 7.14
CA ALA A 260 -3.64 -10.25 7.50
C ALA A 260 -5.06 -10.78 7.29
N LYS A 261 -5.31 -11.46 6.17
CA LYS A 261 -6.61 -12.13 5.89
C LYS A 261 -6.88 -13.28 6.87
N LYS A 262 -5.90 -14.14 7.15
CA LYS A 262 -6.00 -15.25 8.12
C LYS A 262 -6.36 -14.73 9.52
N LEU A 263 -5.77 -13.62 9.93
CA LEU A 263 -6.06 -12.94 11.19
C LEU A 263 -7.31 -12.05 11.15
N LYS A 264 -8.05 -12.02 10.04
CA LYS A 264 -9.26 -11.22 9.83
C LYS A 264 -9.05 -9.72 10.11
N GLN A 265 -7.89 -9.20 9.72
CA GLN A 265 -7.57 -7.79 9.86
C GLN A 265 -8.11 -6.99 8.68
N GLY A 266 -9.28 -6.37 8.87
CA GLY A 266 -9.96 -5.61 7.83
C GLY A 266 -10.54 -6.45 6.70
N TYR A 267 -10.76 -5.81 5.54
CA TYR A 267 -11.40 -6.44 4.37
C TYR A 267 -10.92 -5.83 3.06
N SER A 268 -10.35 -6.63 2.18
CA SER A 268 -9.78 -6.18 0.90
C SER A 268 -10.71 -6.33 -0.32
N GLY A 269 -12.02 -6.49 -0.09
CA GLY A 269 -13.02 -6.62 -1.15
C GLY A 269 -13.45 -8.06 -1.45
N HIS A 270 -12.79 -9.10 -0.90
CA HIS A 270 -13.15 -10.52 -1.03
C HIS A 270 -12.77 -11.32 0.21
N SER A 271 -13.36 -12.50 0.38
CA SER A 271 -13.15 -13.37 1.54
C SER A 271 -12.24 -14.59 1.26
N ILE A 272 -11.75 -14.72 0.04
CA ILE A 272 -10.90 -15.85 -0.34
C ILE A 272 -9.55 -15.74 0.35
N LEU A 273 -9.15 -16.81 1.01
CA LEU A 273 -7.83 -17.01 1.57
C LEU A 273 -7.01 -17.85 0.58
N GLU A 274 -6.20 -17.18 -0.21
CA GLU A 274 -5.26 -17.82 -1.11
C GLU A 274 -3.96 -18.09 -0.35
N GLU A 275 -3.62 -19.36 -0.14
CA GLU A 275 -2.39 -19.72 0.55
C GLU A 275 -1.19 -19.46 -0.39
N PRO A 276 -0.18 -18.73 0.08
CA PRO A 276 1.03 -18.56 -0.70
C PRO A 276 1.77 -19.89 -0.81
N GLU A 277 2.40 -20.11 -1.96
CA GLU A 277 3.18 -21.31 -2.18
C GLU A 277 4.31 -21.45 -1.14
N ILE A 278 4.58 -22.67 -0.69
CA ILE A 278 5.71 -23.02 0.19
C ILE A 278 7.03 -22.47 -0.40
N LEU A 279 7.10 -22.34 -1.72
CA LEU A 279 8.23 -21.76 -2.43
C LEU A 279 8.54 -20.32 -1.97
N ILE A 280 7.55 -19.51 -1.63
CA ILE A 280 7.77 -18.12 -1.16
C ILE A 280 8.51 -18.12 0.18
N LEU A 281 8.12 -18.96 1.12
CA LEU A 281 8.82 -19.12 2.40
C LEU A 281 10.26 -19.57 2.20
N LYS A 282 10.49 -20.55 1.33
CA LYS A 282 11.83 -21.01 0.96
C LYS A 282 12.66 -19.92 0.30
N ASN A 283 12.08 -19.16 -0.62
CA ASN A 283 12.74 -18.04 -1.30
C ASN A 283 13.21 -16.95 -0.34
N LEU A 284 12.52 -16.78 0.79
CA LEU A 284 12.84 -15.81 1.84
C LEU A 284 13.73 -16.38 2.94
N ASN A 285 14.09 -17.68 2.87
CA ASN A 285 14.81 -18.38 3.96
C ASN A 285 14.07 -18.32 5.31
N LEU A 286 12.75 -18.35 5.27
CA LEU A 286 11.91 -18.28 6.47
C LEU A 286 11.40 -19.65 6.85
N PRO A 287 11.39 -20.00 8.14
CA PRO A 287 10.82 -21.27 8.61
C PRO A 287 9.29 -21.23 8.51
N ASP A 288 8.68 -22.38 8.20
CA ASP A 288 7.23 -22.52 8.00
C ASP A 288 6.40 -22.05 9.20
N PHE A 289 6.94 -22.17 10.41
CA PHE A 289 6.27 -21.75 11.66
C PHE A 289 6.47 -20.28 12.02
N LEU A 290 7.21 -19.51 11.20
CA LEU A 290 7.56 -18.11 11.54
C LEU A 290 6.32 -17.25 11.79
N LEU A 291 5.37 -17.31 10.88
CA LEU A 291 4.17 -16.47 10.93
C LEU A 291 3.36 -16.71 12.20
N GLU A 292 3.24 -17.97 12.62
CA GLU A 292 2.58 -18.33 13.88
C GLU A 292 3.34 -17.79 15.09
N LYS A 293 4.66 -17.91 15.08
CA LYS A 293 5.54 -17.45 16.16
C LYS A 293 5.49 -15.92 16.33
N ILE A 294 5.35 -15.14 15.25
CA ILE A 294 5.31 -13.68 15.31
C ILE A 294 3.89 -13.12 15.50
N THR A 295 2.85 -13.96 15.44
CA THR A 295 1.46 -13.52 15.59
C THR A 295 1.18 -12.71 16.87
N PRO A 296 1.69 -13.07 18.06
CA PRO A 296 1.50 -12.22 19.25
C PRO A 296 2.08 -10.82 19.10
N THR A 297 3.24 -10.70 18.45
CA THR A 297 3.87 -9.39 18.15
C THR A 297 3.01 -8.60 17.16
N ILE A 298 2.50 -9.25 16.12
CA ILE A 298 1.60 -8.61 15.14
C ILE A 298 0.36 -8.05 15.83
N ILE A 299 -0.30 -8.85 16.66
CA ILE A 299 -1.52 -8.43 17.37
C ILE A 299 -1.22 -7.26 18.32
N ALA A 300 -0.09 -7.29 19.04
CA ALA A 300 0.33 -6.21 19.91
C ALA A 300 0.55 -4.89 19.12
N GLU A 301 1.30 -4.93 18.02
CA GLU A 301 1.57 -3.74 17.20
C GLU A 301 0.30 -3.19 16.53
N LEU A 302 -0.64 -4.06 16.11
CA LEU A 302 -1.91 -3.63 15.54
C LEU A 302 -2.83 -2.98 16.59
N ASN A 303 -2.79 -3.44 17.84
CA ASN A 303 -3.58 -2.86 18.93
C ASN A 303 -3.00 -1.55 19.47
N GLU A 304 -1.68 -1.35 19.42
CA GLU A 304 -1.04 -0.08 19.78
C GLU A 304 -1.33 1.04 18.75
N GLY A 305 -1.78 0.68 17.57
CA GLY A 305 -2.10 1.60 16.47
C GLY A 305 -3.58 1.93 16.35
N SER A 306 -4.27 2.41 17.41
CA SER A 306 -5.67 2.91 17.33
C SER A 306 -5.86 4.12 16.40
N PHE A 307 -4.81 4.53 15.73
CA PHE A 307 -4.72 5.64 14.78
C PHE A 307 -5.78 5.59 13.65
N LEU A 308 -6.12 4.39 13.16
CA LEU A 308 -7.15 4.28 12.13
C LEU A 308 -8.53 4.66 12.68
N ASP A 309 -8.85 4.31 13.91
CA ASP A 309 -10.12 4.67 14.54
C ASP A 309 -10.23 6.19 14.65
N ASP A 310 -9.18 6.88 15.11
CA ASP A 310 -9.11 8.34 15.15
C ASP A 310 -9.25 9.02 13.78
N LEU A 311 -8.74 8.42 12.73
CA LEU A 311 -8.80 8.95 11.36
C LEU A 311 -10.22 8.87 10.80
N PHE A 312 -10.94 7.81 11.17
CA PHE A 312 -12.30 7.57 10.75
C PHE A 312 -13.35 8.25 11.62
N ASP A 313 -13.02 8.53 12.87
CA ASP A 313 -13.91 9.25 13.79
C ASP A 313 -13.82 10.79 13.60
N ALA A 314 -12.76 11.29 12.95
CA ALA A 314 -12.53 12.69 12.65
C ALA A 314 -13.00 13.16 11.25
N ALA A 315 -13.48 12.25 10.39
CA ALA A 315 -13.95 12.51 9.03
C ALA A 315 -15.48 12.40 8.93
#